data_8028e0cbfd3fa52dfabc81fb80f4d49e
#
_entry.id   8028e0cbfd3fa52dfabc81fb80f4d49e
#
_cell.length_a   1.000
_cell.length_b   1.000
_cell.length_c   1.000
_cell.angle_alpha   90.00
_cell.angle_beta   90.00
_cell.angle_gamma   90.00
#
_symmetry.space_group_name_H-M   'P 1'
#
loop_
_entity.id
_entity.type
_entity.pdbx_description
1 polymer ?
#
loop_
_entity_poly.entity_id
_entity_poly.type
_entity_poly.pdbx_seq_one_letter_code
_entity_poly.pdbx_strand_id
1 'polypeptide(L)'
;MSHHVHPYSHRLGIIRDWKSRWFGVNKQFRNYFKADVLLREYLEKRLKGMYVAGIEMERSEKTLRVIIATSRPGMIIGRSGEGANKLREDVVKFMTRYNLEQSPELKIDIQEIKSPESNAQIVAQMIAEGLEKRMAFRRVMKQTIEKVMANRDVQGIKIYLGGRLGGADM
;
A
#
# COMPACT_ATOMS: atom_id res chain seq x y z
N MET A 1 -11.38 0.72 28.86
CA MET A 1 -10.77 0.30 27.58
C MET A 1 -9.57 1.21 27.32
N SER A 2 -8.38 0.63 27.11
CA SER A 2 -7.20 1.42 26.78
C SER A 2 -7.25 1.78 25.28
N HIS A 3 -7.20 3.07 24.98
CA HIS A 3 -7.13 3.55 23.61
C HIS A 3 -5.65 3.52 23.16
N HIS A 4 -5.35 2.66 22.20
CA HIS A 4 -4.02 2.61 21.60
C HIS A 4 -3.98 3.51 20.36
N VAL A 5 -3.08 4.47 20.36
CA VAL A 5 -2.83 5.33 19.20
C VAL A 5 -2.06 4.53 18.15
N HIS A 6 -2.42 4.72 16.88
CA HIS A 6 -1.73 4.02 15.79
C HIS A 6 -0.25 4.41 15.74
N PRO A 7 0.68 3.43 15.67
CA PRO A 7 2.12 3.71 15.71
C PRO A 7 2.62 4.69 14.64
N TYR A 8 1.95 4.71 13.50
CA TYR A 8 2.28 5.64 12.41
C TYR A 8 2.04 7.10 12.81
N SER A 9 0.93 7.38 13.52
CA SER A 9 0.61 8.75 13.92
C SER A 9 1.58 9.32 14.95
N HIS A 10 2.17 8.49 15.81
CA HIS A 10 3.24 8.93 16.72
C HIS A 10 4.54 9.33 16.00
N ARG A 11 4.72 8.92 14.76
CA ARG A 11 5.93 9.15 13.96
C ARG A 11 5.76 10.21 12.89
N LEU A 12 4.55 10.75 12.74
CA LEU A 12 4.28 11.83 11.79
C LEU A 12 5.09 13.10 12.14
N GLY A 13 5.63 13.73 11.12
CA GLY A 13 6.43 14.93 11.25
C GLY A 13 7.86 14.73 11.76
N ILE A 14 8.24 13.52 12.22
CA ILE A 14 9.59 13.20 12.70
C ILE A 14 10.26 12.19 11.77
N ILE A 15 9.69 10.96 11.67
CA ILE A 15 10.24 9.85 10.88
C ILE A 15 9.38 9.57 9.66
N ARG A 16 8.08 9.87 9.74
CA ARG A 16 7.10 9.59 8.69
C ARG A 16 6.41 10.86 8.24
N ASP A 17 6.11 10.92 6.95
CA ASP A 17 5.32 11.99 6.35
C ASP A 17 3.86 11.56 6.17
N TRP A 18 3.00 12.52 5.84
CA TRP A 18 1.59 12.29 5.57
C TRP A 18 1.40 11.48 4.27
N LYS A 19 0.49 10.52 4.31
CA LYS A 19 0.13 9.75 3.11
C LYS A 19 -0.71 10.53 2.11
N SER A 20 -1.35 11.59 2.56
CA SER A 20 -2.10 12.52 1.71
C SER A 20 -1.59 13.91 2.00
N ARG A 21 -1.10 14.60 0.98
CA ARG A 21 -0.49 15.93 1.04
C ARG A 21 -1.29 16.89 0.17
N TRP A 22 -2.17 17.66 0.79
CA TRP A 22 -2.99 18.66 0.14
C TRP A 22 -3.60 19.60 1.17
N PHE A 23 -4.07 20.73 0.70
CA PHE A 23 -4.81 21.70 1.48
C PHE A 23 -6.22 21.86 0.91
N GLY A 24 -7.20 21.99 1.77
CA GLY A 24 -8.60 22.24 1.41
C GLY A 24 -9.37 22.80 2.58
N VAL A 25 -10.36 23.65 2.32
CA VAL A 25 -11.16 24.33 3.33
C VAL A 25 -12.60 23.80 3.30
N ASN A 26 -13.17 23.56 4.47
CA ASN A 26 -14.59 23.22 4.65
C ASN A 26 -15.10 22.10 3.73
N LYS A 27 -15.91 22.45 2.73
CA LYS A 27 -16.52 21.51 1.78
C LYS A 27 -15.49 20.79 0.92
N GLN A 28 -14.45 21.49 0.47
CA GLN A 28 -13.36 20.89 -0.31
C GLN A 28 -12.60 19.84 0.51
N PHE A 29 -12.31 20.13 1.77
CA PHE A 29 -11.66 19.16 2.66
C PHE A 29 -12.43 17.83 2.71
N ARG A 30 -13.76 17.89 2.93
CA ARG A 30 -14.60 16.68 2.97
C ARG A 30 -14.59 15.92 1.65
N ASN A 31 -14.64 16.63 0.53
CA ASN A 31 -14.64 16.01 -0.78
C ASN A 31 -13.31 15.34 -1.09
N TYR A 32 -12.19 16.02 -0.83
CA TYR A 32 -10.86 15.46 -1.03
C TYR A 32 -10.60 14.27 -0.12
N PHE A 33 -10.97 14.38 1.15
CA PHE A 33 -10.81 13.29 2.12
C PHE A 33 -11.61 12.04 1.69
N LYS A 34 -12.88 12.22 1.32
CA LYS A 34 -13.71 11.13 0.80
C LYS A 34 -13.09 10.49 -0.44
N ALA A 35 -12.64 11.30 -1.38
CA ALA A 35 -12.02 10.83 -2.62
C ALA A 35 -10.76 10.03 -2.33
N ASP A 36 -9.89 10.50 -1.44
CA ASP A 36 -8.61 9.85 -1.11
C ASP A 36 -8.83 8.51 -0.41
N VAL A 37 -9.78 8.42 0.53
CA VAL A 37 -10.08 7.16 1.23
C VAL A 37 -10.59 6.13 0.23
N LEU A 38 -11.61 6.45 -0.57
CA LEU A 38 -12.20 5.52 -1.53
C LEU A 38 -11.20 5.11 -2.61
N LEU A 39 -10.40 6.05 -3.11
CA LEU A 39 -9.39 5.76 -4.13
C LEU A 39 -8.28 4.86 -3.57
N ARG A 40 -7.84 5.09 -2.34
CA ARG A 40 -6.83 4.25 -1.69
C ARG A 40 -7.32 2.83 -1.51
N GLU A 41 -8.53 2.65 -0.99
CA GLU A 41 -9.15 1.31 -0.85
C GLU A 41 -9.30 0.59 -2.19
N TYR A 42 -9.69 1.31 -3.23
CA TYR A 42 -9.79 0.77 -4.58
C TYR A 42 -8.42 0.31 -5.10
N LEU A 43 -7.40 1.16 -4.97
CA LEU A 43 -6.05 0.84 -5.42
C LEU A 43 -5.42 -0.30 -4.62
N GLU A 44 -5.61 -0.36 -3.30
CA GLU A 44 -5.13 -1.47 -2.48
C GLU A 44 -5.72 -2.81 -2.92
N LYS A 45 -7.02 -2.84 -3.23
CA LYS A 45 -7.68 -4.04 -3.78
C LYS A 45 -7.18 -4.40 -5.17
N ARG A 46 -7.03 -3.41 -6.05
CA ARG A 46 -6.61 -3.59 -7.45
C ARG A 46 -5.16 -4.05 -7.58
N LEU A 47 -4.30 -3.56 -6.69
CA LEU A 47 -2.87 -3.84 -6.68
C LEU A 47 -2.49 -4.98 -5.72
N LYS A 48 -3.46 -5.75 -5.24
CA LYS A 48 -3.20 -6.93 -4.39
C LYS A 48 -2.27 -7.90 -5.13
N GLY A 49 -1.21 -8.36 -4.47
CA GLY A 49 -0.20 -9.25 -5.06
C GLY A 49 0.91 -8.55 -5.84
N MET A 50 0.87 -7.21 -5.99
CA MET A 50 1.93 -6.44 -6.65
C MET A 50 2.97 -5.87 -5.69
N TYR A 51 3.00 -6.34 -4.44
CA TYR A 51 3.98 -5.95 -3.42
C TYR A 51 4.07 -4.44 -3.19
N VAL A 52 2.93 -3.81 -3.04
CA VAL A 52 2.82 -2.38 -2.77
C VAL A 52 3.11 -2.11 -1.30
N ALA A 53 4.04 -1.22 -1.03
CA ALA A 53 4.39 -0.79 0.32
C ALA A 53 3.49 0.32 0.85
N GLY A 54 3.05 1.20 -0.05
CA GLY A 54 2.19 2.32 0.30
C GLY A 54 1.70 3.07 -0.93
N ILE A 55 0.60 3.80 -0.71
CA ILE A 55 0.00 4.66 -1.72
C ILE A 55 -0.10 6.06 -1.10
N GLU A 56 0.54 7.02 -1.72
CA GLU A 56 0.53 8.42 -1.30
C GLU A 56 -0.20 9.26 -2.35
N MET A 57 -0.85 10.32 -1.90
CA MET A 57 -1.62 11.21 -2.76
C MET A 57 -1.23 12.66 -2.53
N GLU A 58 -0.91 13.34 -3.60
CA GLU A 58 -0.63 14.77 -3.62
C GLU A 58 -1.66 15.47 -4.48
N ARG A 59 -2.26 16.52 -3.96
CA ARG A 59 -3.19 17.34 -4.72
C ARG A 59 -2.72 18.77 -4.79
N SER A 60 -2.77 19.32 -5.99
CA SER A 60 -2.74 20.74 -6.24
C SER A 60 -4.05 21.16 -6.91
N GLU A 61 -4.22 22.44 -7.21
CA GLU A 61 -5.42 22.94 -7.87
C GLU A 61 -5.74 22.23 -9.19
N LYS A 62 -4.72 21.87 -9.96
CA LYS A 62 -4.88 21.30 -11.31
C LYS A 62 -4.55 19.82 -11.40
N THR A 63 -3.75 19.28 -10.47
CA THR A 63 -3.22 17.93 -10.59
C THR A 63 -3.51 17.07 -9.37
N LEU A 64 -3.91 15.83 -9.61
CA LEU A 64 -3.90 14.76 -8.63
C LEU A 64 -2.75 13.81 -8.98
N ARG A 65 -1.77 13.72 -8.10
CA ARG A 65 -0.63 12.83 -8.23
C ARG A 65 -0.78 11.67 -7.26
N VAL A 66 -0.80 10.46 -7.78
CA VAL A 66 -0.86 9.22 -6.99
C VAL A 66 0.51 8.55 -7.07
N ILE A 67 1.16 8.41 -5.93
CA ILE A 67 2.49 7.81 -5.83
C ILE A 67 2.33 6.40 -5.26
N ILE A 68 2.74 5.39 -6.02
CA ILE A 68 2.65 3.99 -5.65
C ILE A 68 4.07 3.46 -5.42
N ALA A 69 4.40 3.18 -4.16
CA ALA A 69 5.68 2.59 -3.81
C ALA A 69 5.56 1.05 -3.85
N THR A 70 6.38 0.39 -4.67
CA THR A 70 6.35 -1.06 -4.88
C THR A 70 7.76 -1.63 -5.01
N SER A 71 7.92 -2.93 -4.70
CA SER A 71 9.17 -3.64 -4.97
C SER A 71 9.25 -4.22 -6.39
N ARG A 72 8.11 -4.24 -7.13
CA ARG A 72 8.04 -4.80 -8.49
C ARG A 72 7.35 -3.85 -9.46
N PRO A 73 7.99 -2.71 -9.79
CA PRO A 73 7.38 -1.68 -10.65
C PRO A 73 6.97 -2.22 -12.02
N GLY A 74 7.71 -3.16 -12.58
CA GLY A 74 7.41 -3.77 -13.87
C GLY A 74 6.05 -4.48 -13.92
N MET A 75 5.54 -5.01 -12.80
CA MET A 75 4.21 -5.64 -12.75
C MET A 75 3.08 -4.62 -12.89
N ILE A 76 3.29 -3.39 -12.43
CA ILE A 76 2.30 -2.30 -12.51
C ILE A 76 2.42 -1.58 -13.86
N ILE A 77 3.65 -1.30 -14.31
CA ILE A 77 3.91 -0.59 -15.56
C ILE A 77 3.47 -1.43 -16.77
N GLY A 78 3.73 -2.75 -16.72
CA GLY A 78 3.43 -3.66 -17.82
C GLY A 78 4.32 -3.46 -19.04
N ARG A 79 4.01 -4.17 -20.12
CA ARG A 79 4.75 -4.03 -21.40
C ARG A 79 4.48 -2.65 -21.99
N SER A 80 5.53 -1.95 -22.37
CA SER A 80 5.45 -0.62 -23.03
C SER A 80 4.61 0.42 -22.29
N GLY A 81 4.39 0.26 -20.95
CA GLY A 81 3.60 1.18 -20.17
C GLY A 81 2.07 0.98 -20.23
N GLU A 82 1.57 -0.04 -20.94
CA GLU A 82 0.13 -0.30 -21.07
C GLU A 82 -0.56 -0.50 -19.71
N GLY A 83 0.11 -1.18 -18.76
CA GLY A 83 -0.42 -1.40 -17.43
C GLY A 83 -0.68 -0.09 -16.68
N ALA A 84 0.26 0.86 -16.75
CA ALA A 84 0.12 2.16 -16.12
C ALA A 84 -0.99 3.00 -16.76
N ASN A 85 -1.11 2.97 -18.10
CA ASN A 85 -2.17 3.66 -18.83
C ASN A 85 -3.55 3.08 -18.47
N LYS A 86 -3.67 1.75 -18.46
CA LYS A 86 -4.90 1.06 -18.06
C LYS A 86 -5.30 1.38 -16.61
N LEU A 87 -4.31 1.39 -15.71
CA LEU A 87 -4.56 1.78 -14.32
C LEU A 87 -5.07 3.21 -14.21
N ARG A 88 -4.51 4.15 -15.01
CA ARG A 88 -4.98 5.53 -15.08
C ARG A 88 -6.43 5.63 -15.55
N GLU A 89 -6.79 4.92 -16.61
CA GLU A 89 -8.17 4.87 -17.11
C GLU A 89 -9.12 4.29 -16.06
N ASP A 90 -8.73 3.17 -15.40
CA ASP A 90 -9.52 2.53 -14.36
C ASP A 90 -9.77 3.49 -13.19
N VAL A 91 -8.77 4.26 -12.78
CA VAL A 91 -8.89 5.30 -11.73
C VAL A 91 -9.86 6.40 -12.16
N VAL A 92 -9.76 6.90 -13.39
CA VAL A 92 -10.68 7.92 -13.92
C VAL A 92 -12.12 7.40 -13.93
N LYS A 93 -12.33 6.18 -14.44
CA LYS A 93 -13.66 5.51 -14.44
C LYS A 93 -14.22 5.37 -13.03
N PHE A 94 -13.36 4.97 -12.08
CA PHE A 94 -13.76 4.85 -10.68
C PHE A 94 -14.18 6.20 -10.09
N MET A 95 -13.38 7.25 -10.29
CA MET A 95 -13.70 8.59 -9.79
C MET A 95 -15.00 9.13 -10.38
N THR A 96 -15.24 8.92 -11.66
CA THR A 96 -16.50 9.31 -12.35
C THR A 96 -17.69 8.56 -11.78
N ARG A 97 -17.56 7.24 -11.59
CA ARG A 97 -18.64 6.39 -11.05
C ARG A 97 -19.12 6.81 -9.67
N TYR A 98 -18.22 7.27 -8.83
CA TYR A 98 -18.54 7.68 -7.45
C TYR A 98 -18.74 9.20 -7.30
N ASN A 99 -18.82 9.93 -8.40
CA ASN A 99 -18.93 11.40 -8.42
C ASN A 99 -17.90 12.06 -7.48
N LEU A 100 -16.66 11.57 -7.53
CA LEU A 100 -15.57 12.14 -6.76
C LEU A 100 -15.04 13.39 -7.48
N GLU A 101 -14.55 14.33 -6.69
CA GLU A 101 -13.97 15.55 -7.22
C GLU A 101 -12.72 15.21 -8.05
N GLN A 102 -12.79 15.48 -9.35
CA GLN A 102 -11.73 15.19 -10.30
C GLN A 102 -10.84 16.42 -10.44
N SER A 103 -9.54 16.22 -10.25
CA SER A 103 -8.57 17.21 -10.72
C SER A 103 -8.43 17.10 -12.23
N PRO A 104 -8.20 18.20 -12.95
CA PRO A 104 -8.10 18.19 -14.41
C PRO A 104 -7.04 17.21 -14.95
N GLU A 105 -5.97 17.00 -14.20
CA GLU A 105 -4.87 16.14 -14.59
C GLU A 105 -4.60 15.08 -13.52
N LEU A 106 -4.64 13.79 -13.92
CA LEU A 106 -4.25 12.65 -13.07
C LEU A 106 -2.85 12.16 -13.49
N LYS A 107 -1.91 12.16 -12.53
CA LYS A 107 -0.56 11.58 -12.68
C LYS A 107 -0.42 10.38 -11.78
N ILE A 108 0.10 9.28 -12.30
CA ILE A 108 0.44 8.08 -11.52
C ILE A 108 1.95 7.88 -11.60
N ASP A 109 2.60 7.97 -10.45
CA ASP A 109 4.03 7.76 -10.32
C ASP A 109 4.29 6.44 -9.59
N ILE A 110 5.13 5.61 -10.18
CA ILE A 110 5.49 4.31 -9.61
C ILE A 110 6.93 4.41 -9.12
N GLN A 111 7.11 4.27 -7.81
CA GLN A 111 8.41 4.33 -7.15
C GLN A 111 8.88 2.93 -6.77
N GLU A 112 10.12 2.62 -7.10
CA GLU A 112 10.75 1.37 -6.71
C GLU A 112 11.32 1.43 -5.31
N ILE A 113 11.05 0.37 -4.52
CA ILE A 113 11.68 0.14 -3.22
C ILE A 113 12.85 -0.81 -3.41
N LYS A 114 14.05 -0.30 -3.19
CA LYS A 114 15.30 -1.07 -3.36
C LYS A 114 15.45 -2.23 -2.36
N SER A 115 14.98 -2.04 -1.12
CA SER A 115 15.09 -3.04 -0.04
C SER A 115 13.70 -3.51 0.41
N PRO A 116 13.07 -4.45 -0.30
CA PRO A 116 11.72 -4.94 0.06
C PRO A 116 11.69 -5.65 1.42
N GLU A 117 12.77 -6.27 1.83
CA GLU A 117 12.91 -6.98 3.10
C GLU A 117 12.87 -6.05 4.32
N SER A 118 13.26 -4.79 4.18
CA SER A 118 13.17 -3.79 5.25
C SER A 118 11.76 -3.22 5.43
N ASN A 119 10.86 -3.46 4.46
CA ASN A 119 9.49 -2.93 4.49
C ASN A 119 8.50 -3.96 5.02
N ALA A 120 7.97 -3.70 6.22
CA ALA A 120 7.04 -4.60 6.89
C ALA A 120 5.78 -4.93 6.08
N GLN A 121 5.25 -3.97 5.30
CA GLN A 121 4.05 -4.15 4.49
C GLN A 121 4.29 -5.14 3.34
N ILE A 122 5.45 -5.05 2.69
CA ILE A 122 5.84 -5.97 1.61
C ILE A 122 6.09 -7.37 2.19
N VAL A 123 6.79 -7.46 3.32
CA VAL A 123 7.05 -8.74 3.99
C VAL A 123 5.75 -9.41 4.43
N ALA A 124 4.77 -8.66 4.94
CA ALA A 124 3.46 -9.19 5.29
C ALA A 124 2.74 -9.78 4.06
N GLN A 125 2.82 -9.11 2.90
CA GLN A 125 2.25 -9.63 1.65
C GLN A 125 2.96 -10.91 1.18
N MET A 126 4.29 -11.00 1.33
CA MET A 126 5.04 -12.23 1.02
C MET A 126 4.61 -13.41 1.88
N ILE A 127 4.38 -13.18 3.18
CA ILE A 127 3.87 -14.20 4.10
C ILE A 127 2.46 -14.62 3.69
N ALA A 128 1.57 -13.67 3.42
CA ALA A 128 0.21 -13.94 3.00
C ALA A 128 0.16 -14.78 1.72
N GLU A 129 0.98 -14.43 0.73
CA GLU A 129 1.09 -15.21 -0.52
C GLU A 129 1.59 -16.63 -0.26
N GLY A 130 2.57 -16.82 0.64
CA GLY A 130 3.05 -18.14 1.03
C GLY A 130 1.95 -19.01 1.65
N LEU A 131 1.10 -18.42 2.49
CA LEU A 131 -0.04 -19.08 3.12
C LEU A 131 -1.17 -19.36 2.10
N GLU A 132 -1.46 -18.43 1.21
CA GLU A 132 -2.44 -18.61 0.12
C GLU A 132 -2.03 -19.77 -0.81
N LYS A 133 -0.73 -19.98 -1.02
CA LYS A 133 -0.14 -21.12 -1.73
C LYS A 133 -0.13 -22.42 -0.92
N ARG A 134 -0.77 -22.43 0.25
CA ARG A 134 -0.85 -23.61 1.16
C ARG A 134 0.51 -24.13 1.63
N MET A 135 1.52 -23.29 1.71
CA MET A 135 2.79 -23.67 2.33
C MET A 135 2.63 -23.84 3.84
N ALA A 136 3.37 -24.77 4.43
CA ALA A 136 3.35 -24.95 5.88
C ALA A 136 3.75 -23.65 6.60
N PHE A 137 2.89 -23.14 7.47
CA PHE A 137 3.06 -21.83 8.11
C PHE A 137 4.39 -21.70 8.87
N ARG A 138 4.83 -22.78 9.55
CA ARG A 138 6.13 -22.81 10.25
C ARG A 138 7.30 -22.60 9.29
N ARG A 139 7.24 -23.19 8.11
CA ARG A 139 8.25 -23.02 7.06
C ARG A 139 8.25 -21.61 6.51
N VAL A 140 7.08 -21.04 6.22
CA VAL A 140 6.93 -19.66 5.74
C VAL A 140 7.52 -18.69 6.75
N MET A 141 7.17 -18.82 8.03
CA MET A 141 7.71 -17.96 9.09
C MET A 141 9.24 -18.02 9.15
N LYS A 142 9.80 -19.26 9.22
CA LYS A 142 11.24 -19.44 9.35
C LYS A 142 12.02 -18.86 8.16
N GLN A 143 11.59 -19.18 6.95
CA GLN A 143 12.20 -18.65 5.73
C GLN A 143 12.11 -17.11 5.62
N THR A 144 10.98 -16.54 6.06
CA THR A 144 10.81 -15.09 6.04
C THR A 144 11.71 -14.41 7.07
N ILE A 145 11.85 -14.99 8.27
CA ILE A 145 12.77 -14.48 9.29
C ILE A 145 14.20 -14.49 8.78
N GLU A 146 14.66 -15.62 8.25
CA GLU A 146 16.01 -15.75 7.69
C GLU A 146 16.26 -14.73 6.58
N LYS A 147 15.30 -14.56 5.67
CA LYS A 147 15.39 -13.61 4.56
C LYS A 147 15.47 -12.15 5.02
N VAL A 148 14.63 -11.76 5.98
CA VAL A 148 14.61 -10.39 6.50
C VAL A 148 15.85 -10.10 7.33
N MET A 149 16.29 -11.03 8.17
CA MET A 149 17.49 -10.86 9.01
C MET A 149 18.80 -10.87 8.20
N ALA A 150 18.79 -11.36 6.97
CA ALA A 150 19.94 -11.24 6.07
C ALA A 150 20.20 -9.79 5.63
N ASN A 151 19.22 -8.90 5.76
CA ASN A 151 19.39 -7.48 5.46
C ASN A 151 20.07 -6.76 6.62
N ARG A 152 21.16 -6.04 6.36
CA ARG A 152 21.96 -5.32 7.37
C ARG A 152 21.21 -4.16 8.04
N ASP A 153 20.21 -3.60 7.36
CA ASP A 153 19.41 -2.47 7.87
C ASP A 153 18.37 -2.90 8.91
N VAL A 154 18.14 -4.22 9.06
CA VAL A 154 17.11 -4.77 9.96
C VAL A 154 17.75 -5.27 11.23
N GLN A 155 17.40 -4.67 12.36
CA GLN A 155 17.89 -5.07 13.68
C GLN A 155 17.12 -6.26 14.28
N GLY A 156 15.87 -6.48 13.86
CA GLY A 156 15.05 -7.57 14.36
C GLY A 156 13.67 -7.62 13.69
N ILE A 157 13.04 -8.78 13.79
CA ILE A 157 11.71 -9.03 13.23
C ILE A 157 10.84 -9.77 14.26
N LYS A 158 9.56 -9.41 14.27
CA LYS A 158 8.52 -10.15 14.98
C LYS A 158 7.39 -10.46 13.99
N ILE A 159 7.10 -11.75 13.81
CA ILE A 159 5.99 -12.23 12.99
C ILE A 159 4.92 -12.83 13.89
N TYR A 160 3.69 -12.39 13.71
CA TYR A 160 2.52 -12.95 14.40
C TYR A 160 1.51 -13.43 13.35
N LEU A 161 1.17 -14.72 13.42
CA LEU A 161 0.14 -15.35 12.58
C LEU A 161 -0.98 -15.83 13.48
N GLY A 162 -2.20 -15.38 13.23
CA GLY A 162 -3.41 -15.78 13.93
C GLY A 162 -4.35 -16.56 13.01
N GLY A 163 -5.10 -17.51 13.56
CA GLY A 163 -6.07 -18.30 12.83
C GLY A 163 -5.90 -19.81 12.96
N ARG A 164 -6.64 -20.58 12.18
CA ARG A 164 -6.60 -22.04 12.14
C ARG A 164 -5.42 -22.51 11.31
N LEU A 165 -4.27 -22.66 11.93
CA LEU A 165 -3.00 -22.93 11.22
C LEU A 165 -2.58 -24.42 11.17
N GLY A 166 -3.45 -25.35 11.53
CA GLY A 166 -3.12 -26.77 11.47
C GLY A 166 -3.71 -27.62 12.59
N GLY A 167 -4.75 -27.13 13.27
CA GLY A 167 -5.54 -27.87 14.24
C GLY A 167 -6.96 -28.11 13.77
N ALA A 168 -7.59 -29.16 14.26
CA ALA A 168 -9.01 -29.33 14.17
C ALA A 168 -9.73 -28.27 15.02
N ASP A 169 -10.96 -27.94 14.66
CA ASP A 169 -11.84 -27.16 15.53
C ASP A 169 -12.11 -27.95 16.82
N MET A 170 -11.86 -27.31 17.94
CA MET A 170 -12.38 -27.71 19.21
C MET A 170 -13.51 -26.79 19.61
#